data_e86c76132780bdb8c53c2b27bd2943d0
#
_entry.id   e86c76132780bdb8c53c2b27bd2943d0
#
_cell.length_a   1.000
_cell.length_b   1.000
_cell.length_c   1.000
_cell.angle_alpha   90.00
_cell.angle_beta   90.00
_cell.angle_gamma   90.00
#
_symmetry.space_group_name_H-M   'P 1'
#
loop_
_entity.id
_entity.type
_entity.pdbx_description
1 polymer ?
#
loop_
_entity_poly.entity_id
_entity_poly.type
_entity_poly.pdbx_seq_one_letter_code
_entity_poly.pdbx_strand_id
1 'polypeptide(L)'
;MKESFDRAAEAPQVRAGQAYARAAEKLDAEYSVRIARELERFRSDPVLGYRTAGSRAEFEAGEFLLAEMRRIGLDAEKHPVRLDGWEFRGATLTYSDEEGEHTVRLGGYQTDLVADGLETELVDAGRGTEKDFAKADVRGKLALIRINQRDEWWINYPAYQAHLAGALAVVAVQDKGYGEADPSALNAQDICGIPEAAALSMSKTDMRGVLGAMRRGRLPVRLTADSRVTRDTVSYNIVGKIPGRTSQMIAVSAHYDAYFSGFEDDNTGVSMMLCLAKSLLESGYVPEKTLVFVAFASEEWGRVDSRYDWSAGAFAEMTQGGNDWCGRMVADINLELPALAHGKKHLIRSVFEYKRFLREFLREGQELGDFYAEGADVVCPVQTWSDDFSMAVNGVPSLVNEFSSGSFMETHYHSQFDNDDSCDAPVYEFHHKLYLRLLLAFDALALPPLDFSARVRKLHKSLWEEYADADTCAAFSRAADEPEESAEEL
;
A
#
# COMPACT_ATOMS: atom_id res chain seq x y z
N MET A 1 56.42 9.03 17.26
CA MET A 1 55.10 9.53 17.72
C MET A 1 54.63 10.64 16.76
N LYS A 2 54.58 10.33 15.44
CA LYS A 2 54.16 11.27 14.38
C LYS A 2 53.49 10.53 13.17
N GLU A 3 52.89 9.37 13.37
CA GLU A 3 52.28 8.56 12.30
C GLU A 3 50.80 8.21 12.52
N SER A 4 50.04 8.99 13.31
CA SER A 4 48.64 8.67 13.60
C SER A 4 47.62 9.80 13.34
N PHE A 5 47.93 10.81 12.53
CA PHE A 5 47.02 11.93 12.29
C PHE A 5 46.67 12.21 10.82
N ASP A 6 47.00 11.33 9.88
CA ASP A 6 46.68 11.50 8.45
C ASP A 6 45.66 10.45 7.93
N ARG A 7 44.61 10.16 8.66
CA ARG A 7 43.32 9.80 8.03
C ARG A 7 42.51 11.10 8.00
N ALA A 8 42.73 11.91 6.98
CA ALA A 8 41.81 12.95 6.60
C ALA A 8 40.43 12.30 6.55
N ALA A 9 39.48 12.81 7.34
CA ALA A 9 38.12 12.30 7.32
C ALA A 9 37.59 12.49 5.89
N GLU A 10 37.48 11.41 5.14
CA GLU A 10 36.88 11.45 3.80
C GLU A 10 35.52 12.11 3.90
N ALA A 11 35.23 13.00 2.94
CA ALA A 11 33.94 13.69 2.92
C ALA A 11 32.80 12.66 2.96
N PRO A 12 31.70 12.90 3.69
CA PRO A 12 30.58 11.95 3.82
C PRO A 12 30.09 11.39 2.49
N GLN A 13 30.03 12.20 1.46
CA GLN A 13 29.65 11.81 0.10
C GLN A 13 30.62 10.82 -0.56
N VAL A 14 31.92 10.92 -0.31
CA VAL A 14 32.92 9.96 -0.83
C VAL A 14 32.75 8.61 -0.14
N ARG A 15 32.51 8.61 1.18
CA ARG A 15 32.23 7.39 1.94
C ARG A 15 30.93 6.71 1.49
N ALA A 16 29.86 7.48 1.26
CA ALA A 16 28.61 6.97 0.73
C ALA A 16 28.78 6.36 -0.66
N GLY A 17 29.54 6.97 -1.55
CA GLY A 17 29.86 6.44 -2.89
C GLY A 17 30.63 5.12 -2.86
N GLN A 18 31.63 5.00 -1.99
CA GLN A 18 32.37 3.74 -1.82
C GLN A 18 31.55 2.64 -1.16
N ALA A 19 30.68 3.00 -0.21
CA ALA A 19 29.74 2.07 0.43
C ALA A 19 28.72 1.56 -0.61
N TYR A 20 28.17 2.47 -1.40
CA TYR A 20 27.27 2.13 -2.50
C TYR A 20 27.91 1.14 -3.48
N ALA A 21 29.11 1.41 -3.98
CA ALA A 21 29.76 0.52 -4.93
C ALA A 21 29.90 -0.90 -4.39
N ARG A 22 30.32 -1.08 -3.13
CA ARG A 22 30.45 -2.41 -2.50
C ARG A 22 29.09 -3.10 -2.28
N ALA A 23 28.09 -2.34 -1.82
CA ALA A 23 26.76 -2.91 -1.57
C ALA A 23 26.00 -3.21 -2.86
N ALA A 24 26.16 -2.36 -3.90
CA ALA A 24 25.55 -2.57 -5.21
C ALA A 24 26.02 -3.87 -5.89
N GLU A 25 27.30 -4.30 -5.67
CA GLU A 25 27.80 -5.58 -6.12
C GLU A 25 27.12 -6.78 -5.46
N LYS A 26 26.42 -6.57 -4.34
CA LYS A 26 25.70 -7.60 -3.57
C LYS A 26 24.19 -7.58 -3.81
N LEU A 27 23.68 -6.62 -4.58
CA LEU A 27 22.28 -6.63 -4.99
C LEU A 27 21.97 -7.87 -5.83
N ASP A 28 20.83 -8.48 -5.52
CA ASP A 28 20.37 -9.72 -6.13
C ASP A 28 18.86 -9.61 -6.39
N ALA A 29 18.49 -9.04 -7.54
CA ALA A 29 17.09 -8.89 -7.91
C ALA A 29 16.37 -10.24 -8.10
N GLU A 30 17.11 -11.31 -8.45
CA GLU A 30 16.53 -12.65 -8.52
C GLU A 30 16.16 -13.18 -7.12
N TYR A 31 16.93 -12.81 -6.10
CA TYR A 31 16.55 -13.08 -4.70
C TYR A 31 15.22 -12.40 -4.37
N SER A 32 15.04 -11.14 -4.75
CA SER A 32 13.79 -10.41 -4.51
C SER A 32 12.60 -11.09 -5.21
N VAL A 33 12.72 -11.41 -6.50
CA VAL A 33 11.66 -12.13 -7.24
C VAL A 33 11.33 -13.46 -6.58
N ARG A 34 12.34 -14.19 -6.10
CA ARG A 34 12.14 -15.47 -5.41
C ARG A 34 11.39 -15.30 -4.08
N ILE A 35 11.71 -14.27 -3.28
CA ILE A 35 10.98 -13.96 -2.03
C ILE A 35 9.55 -13.52 -2.33
N ALA A 36 9.33 -12.69 -3.33
CA ALA A 36 7.99 -12.27 -3.75
C ALA A 36 7.10 -13.46 -4.11
N ARG A 37 7.64 -14.41 -4.87
CA ARG A 37 6.94 -15.68 -5.21
C ARG A 37 6.73 -16.60 -4.01
N GLU A 38 7.63 -16.61 -3.04
CA GLU A 38 7.40 -17.39 -1.81
C GLU A 38 6.25 -16.80 -0.99
N LEU A 39 6.10 -15.48 -0.95
CA LEU A 39 4.99 -14.81 -0.26
C LEU A 39 3.61 -15.16 -0.87
N GLU A 40 3.50 -15.35 -2.19
CA GLU A 40 2.25 -15.79 -2.84
C GLU A 40 1.76 -17.17 -2.37
N ARG A 41 2.61 -17.98 -1.74
CA ARG A 41 2.24 -19.31 -1.21
C ARG A 41 1.39 -19.24 0.05
N PHE A 42 1.49 -18.13 0.80
CA PHE A 42 0.68 -17.88 1.99
C PHE A 42 -0.64 -17.24 1.57
N ARG A 43 -1.70 -18.03 1.53
CA ARG A 43 -2.99 -17.64 0.98
C ARG A 43 -4.16 -18.34 1.67
N SER A 44 -5.27 -17.61 1.84
CA SER A 44 -6.50 -18.12 2.47
C SER A 44 -7.41 -18.84 1.46
N ASP A 45 -7.50 -18.32 0.23
CA ASP A 45 -8.17 -18.98 -0.90
C ASP A 45 -7.14 -19.67 -1.81
N PRO A 46 -7.27 -20.98 -2.08
CA PRO A 46 -6.29 -21.72 -2.84
C PRO A 46 -6.17 -21.33 -4.32
N VAL A 47 -7.16 -20.60 -4.85
CA VAL A 47 -7.23 -20.18 -6.26
C VAL A 47 -6.98 -18.69 -6.41
N LEU A 48 -7.65 -17.87 -5.62
CA LEU A 48 -7.58 -16.41 -5.73
C LEU A 48 -6.44 -15.81 -4.92
N GLY A 49 -5.96 -16.49 -3.87
CA GLY A 49 -4.92 -15.92 -3.00
C GLY A 49 -5.48 -15.41 -1.68
N TYR A 50 -5.38 -14.13 -1.42
CA TYR A 50 -5.70 -13.39 -0.20
C TYR A 50 -4.78 -13.73 0.99
N ARG A 51 -4.04 -12.73 1.42
CA ARG A 51 -3.21 -12.71 2.62
C ARG A 51 -3.58 -11.48 3.45
N THR A 52 -4.84 -11.43 3.83
CA THR A 52 -5.45 -10.25 4.43
C THR A 52 -5.12 -10.11 5.91
N ALA A 53 -5.24 -8.89 6.41
CA ALA A 53 -4.93 -8.50 7.78
C ALA A 53 -5.55 -9.42 8.84
N GLY A 54 -4.73 -9.93 9.77
CA GLY A 54 -5.16 -10.82 10.85
C GLY A 54 -5.57 -12.23 10.40
N SER A 55 -5.41 -12.57 9.12
CA SER A 55 -5.65 -13.93 8.62
C SER A 55 -4.53 -14.90 9.03
N ARG A 56 -4.83 -16.20 8.95
CA ARG A 56 -3.81 -17.23 9.14
C ARG A 56 -2.69 -17.12 8.08
N ALA A 57 -3.04 -16.78 6.84
CA ALA A 57 -2.08 -16.62 5.75
C ALA A 57 -1.09 -15.47 6.03
N GLU A 58 -1.57 -14.33 6.52
CA GLU A 58 -0.71 -13.21 6.93
C GLU A 58 0.21 -13.60 8.10
N PHE A 59 -0.33 -14.30 9.11
CA PHE A 59 0.49 -14.78 10.23
C PHE A 59 1.62 -15.71 9.76
N GLU A 60 1.34 -16.68 8.89
CA GLU A 60 2.33 -17.62 8.34
C GLU A 60 3.38 -16.89 7.49
N ALA A 61 2.98 -15.88 6.70
CA ALA A 61 3.89 -15.01 5.95
C ALA A 61 4.79 -14.19 6.88
N GLY A 62 4.25 -13.63 7.97
CA GLY A 62 5.02 -12.93 8.99
C GLY A 62 6.07 -13.81 9.67
N GLU A 63 5.76 -15.08 9.97
CA GLU A 63 6.74 -16.05 10.48
C GLU A 63 7.86 -16.35 9.46
N PHE A 64 7.49 -16.47 8.18
CA PHE A 64 8.46 -16.62 7.11
C PHE A 64 9.39 -15.41 7.01
N LEU A 65 8.84 -14.19 7.02
CA LEU A 65 9.62 -12.95 6.94
C LEU A 65 10.54 -12.78 8.15
N LEU A 66 10.06 -13.09 9.35
CA LEU A 66 10.89 -13.07 10.57
C LEU A 66 12.07 -14.02 10.46
N ALA A 67 11.81 -15.24 9.98
CA ALA A 67 12.87 -16.25 9.78
C ALA A 67 13.86 -15.79 8.71
N GLU A 68 13.37 -15.21 7.62
CA GLU A 68 14.22 -14.73 6.53
C GLU A 68 15.06 -13.51 6.95
N MET A 69 14.49 -12.54 7.66
CA MET A 69 15.25 -11.41 8.23
C MET A 69 16.39 -11.91 9.13
N ARG A 70 16.12 -12.88 9.98
CA ARG A 70 17.16 -13.49 10.83
C ARG A 70 18.19 -14.27 10.03
N ARG A 71 17.76 -15.00 9.00
CA ARG A 71 18.65 -15.77 8.12
C ARG A 71 19.65 -14.89 7.37
N ILE A 72 19.24 -13.70 6.93
CA ILE A 72 20.16 -12.74 6.29
C ILE A 72 21.03 -11.96 7.28
N GLY A 73 20.74 -12.04 8.58
CA GLY A 73 21.58 -11.49 9.65
C GLY A 73 21.02 -10.23 10.33
N LEU A 74 19.75 -9.90 10.10
CA LEU A 74 19.09 -8.81 10.83
C LEU A 74 18.77 -9.25 12.28
N ASP A 75 18.86 -8.30 13.21
CA ASP A 75 18.26 -8.41 14.53
C ASP A 75 16.77 -8.15 14.40
N ALA A 76 15.97 -9.22 14.37
CA ALA A 76 14.57 -9.15 13.98
C ALA A 76 13.60 -9.65 15.07
N GLU A 77 12.50 -8.90 15.23
CA GLU A 77 11.44 -9.14 16.21
C GLU A 77 10.05 -8.84 15.62
N LYS A 78 8.99 -9.24 16.33
CA LYS A 78 7.59 -8.97 15.97
C LYS A 78 7.01 -7.91 16.90
N HIS A 79 6.36 -6.90 16.32
CA HIS A 79 5.64 -5.87 17.04
C HIS A 79 4.12 -6.10 16.86
N PRO A 80 3.35 -6.27 17.94
CA PRO A 80 1.93 -6.61 17.83
C PRO A 80 1.09 -5.42 17.37
N VAL A 81 0.14 -5.71 16.45
CA VAL A 81 -0.85 -4.78 15.92
C VAL A 81 -2.24 -5.30 16.28
N ARG A 82 -3.01 -4.56 17.07
CA ARG A 82 -4.40 -4.90 17.38
C ARG A 82 -5.35 -4.34 16.32
N LEU A 83 -6.18 -5.21 15.76
CA LEU A 83 -7.12 -4.89 14.70
C LEU A 83 -8.29 -5.87 14.67
N ASP A 84 -9.28 -5.59 13.81
CA ASP A 84 -10.27 -6.58 13.41
C ASP A 84 -9.73 -7.30 12.16
N GLY A 85 -9.50 -8.60 12.24
CA GLY A 85 -8.93 -9.38 11.13
C GLY A 85 -10.00 -9.78 10.12
N TRP A 86 -9.58 -10.05 8.89
CA TRP A 86 -10.42 -10.58 7.83
C TRP A 86 -9.78 -11.79 7.17
N GLU A 87 -10.56 -12.85 6.93
CA GLU A 87 -10.11 -14.02 6.19
C GLU A 87 -11.15 -14.39 5.14
N PHE A 88 -10.75 -14.39 3.87
CA PHE A 88 -11.57 -14.81 2.75
C PHE A 88 -11.09 -16.17 2.23
N ARG A 89 -11.98 -17.19 2.28
CA ARG A 89 -11.67 -18.57 1.85
C ARG A 89 -12.37 -18.97 0.57
N GLY A 90 -13.19 -18.08 0.01
CA GLY A 90 -13.83 -18.24 -1.27
C GLY A 90 -15.32 -17.95 -1.27
N ALA A 91 -15.84 -17.69 -2.47
CA ALA A 91 -17.26 -17.57 -2.70
C ALA A 91 -17.65 -18.03 -4.11
N THR A 92 -18.84 -18.59 -4.26
CA THR A 92 -19.42 -18.99 -5.54
C THR A 92 -20.91 -18.67 -5.60
N LEU A 93 -21.38 -18.30 -6.80
CA LEU A 93 -22.79 -18.11 -7.11
C LEU A 93 -23.20 -19.12 -8.18
N THR A 94 -24.23 -19.89 -7.91
CA THR A 94 -24.79 -20.86 -8.88
C THR A 94 -26.17 -20.38 -9.33
N TYR A 95 -26.42 -20.39 -10.65
CA TYR A 95 -27.69 -20.06 -11.27
C TYR A 95 -27.98 -21.00 -12.43
N SER A 96 -29.21 -20.99 -12.93
CA SER A 96 -29.62 -21.81 -14.09
C SER A 96 -30.26 -20.92 -15.15
N ASP A 97 -30.00 -21.26 -16.41
CA ASP A 97 -30.67 -20.69 -17.60
C ASP A 97 -31.10 -21.80 -18.57
N GLU A 98 -31.30 -21.45 -19.87
CA GLU A 98 -31.70 -22.39 -20.91
C GLU A 98 -30.58 -23.38 -21.31
N GLU A 99 -29.32 -23.02 -21.01
CA GLU A 99 -28.13 -23.84 -21.30
C GLU A 99 -27.77 -24.81 -20.15
N GLY A 100 -28.34 -24.57 -18.95
CA GLY A 100 -28.15 -25.43 -17.79
C GLY A 100 -27.76 -24.68 -16.52
N GLU A 101 -27.10 -25.39 -15.60
CA GLU A 101 -26.59 -24.84 -14.36
C GLU A 101 -25.19 -24.27 -14.57
N HIS A 102 -24.99 -23.03 -14.11
CA HIS A 102 -23.72 -22.30 -14.14
C HIS A 102 -23.27 -21.97 -12.73
N THR A 103 -21.96 -22.14 -12.46
CA THR A 103 -21.33 -21.70 -11.21
C THR A 103 -20.22 -20.73 -11.52
N VAL A 104 -20.33 -19.52 -10.97
CA VAL A 104 -19.34 -18.45 -11.11
C VAL A 104 -18.59 -18.24 -9.81
N ARG A 105 -17.29 -17.97 -9.89
CA ARG A 105 -16.46 -17.61 -8.76
C ARG A 105 -16.62 -16.14 -8.45
N LEU A 106 -16.67 -15.80 -7.18
CA LEU A 106 -16.72 -14.44 -6.67
C LEU A 106 -15.45 -14.12 -5.90
N GLY A 107 -15.02 -12.86 -5.96
CA GLY A 107 -13.98 -12.32 -5.08
C GLY A 107 -14.58 -11.74 -3.80
N GLY A 108 -13.74 -11.45 -2.82
CA GLY A 108 -14.13 -10.89 -1.53
C GLY A 108 -13.82 -9.40 -1.43
N TYR A 109 -14.74 -8.67 -0.85
CA TYR A 109 -14.49 -7.42 -0.15
C TYR A 109 -14.46 -7.69 1.34
N GLN A 110 -13.83 -6.84 2.12
CA GLN A 110 -13.66 -6.99 3.56
C GLN A 110 -14.99 -6.97 4.31
N THR A 111 -15.71 -8.09 4.33
CA THR A 111 -17.00 -8.23 5.00
C THR A 111 -17.21 -9.59 5.61
N ASP A 112 -18.13 -9.69 6.57
CA ASP A 112 -18.52 -10.95 7.19
C ASP A 112 -19.71 -11.55 6.45
N LEU A 113 -19.49 -12.69 5.79
CA LEU A 113 -20.51 -13.42 5.05
C LEU A 113 -20.20 -14.91 5.00
N VAL A 114 -20.97 -15.70 5.74
CA VAL A 114 -20.87 -17.16 5.70
C VAL A 114 -22.18 -17.74 5.20
N ALA A 115 -22.12 -18.48 4.09
CA ALA A 115 -23.27 -19.13 3.47
C ALA A 115 -22.87 -20.51 2.92
N ASP A 116 -23.67 -21.52 3.20
CA ASP A 116 -23.47 -22.88 2.68
C ASP A 116 -24.69 -23.29 1.83
N GLY A 117 -24.61 -22.99 0.53
CA GLY A 117 -25.66 -23.27 -0.42
C GLY A 117 -26.96 -22.50 -0.17
N LEU A 118 -26.85 -21.24 0.28
CA LEU A 118 -28.00 -20.38 0.55
C LEU A 118 -28.80 -20.09 -0.72
N GLU A 119 -30.04 -20.58 -0.77
CA GLU A 119 -30.95 -20.28 -1.87
C GLU A 119 -31.60 -18.90 -1.67
N THR A 120 -31.53 -18.06 -2.68
CA THR A 120 -32.07 -16.70 -2.67
C THR A 120 -32.32 -16.20 -4.10
N GLU A 121 -32.57 -14.91 -4.26
CA GLU A 121 -32.65 -14.23 -5.57
C GLU A 121 -31.52 -13.20 -5.70
N LEU A 122 -31.00 -13.04 -6.92
CA LEU A 122 -30.16 -11.91 -7.32
C LEU A 122 -31.01 -10.87 -8.04
N VAL A 123 -30.93 -9.62 -7.62
CA VAL A 123 -31.74 -8.50 -8.12
C VAL A 123 -30.79 -7.42 -8.67
N ASP A 124 -31.01 -6.95 -9.90
CA ASP A 124 -30.26 -5.80 -10.44
C ASP A 124 -30.66 -4.52 -9.71
N ALA A 125 -29.71 -3.93 -9.00
CA ALA A 125 -29.84 -2.69 -8.23
C ALA A 125 -28.99 -1.54 -8.79
N GLY A 126 -28.68 -1.58 -10.10
CA GLY A 126 -28.09 -0.46 -10.83
C GLY A 126 -26.70 -0.04 -10.34
N ARG A 127 -26.58 1.21 -9.84
CA ARG A 127 -25.32 1.76 -9.30
C ARG A 127 -25.19 1.61 -7.79
N GLY A 128 -26.16 1.00 -7.13
CA GLY A 128 -26.14 0.80 -5.68
C GLY A 128 -26.34 2.08 -4.87
N THR A 129 -27.01 3.07 -5.42
CA THR A 129 -27.38 4.29 -4.68
C THR A 129 -28.63 4.09 -3.84
N GLU A 130 -28.87 4.97 -2.85
CA GLU A 130 -30.13 5.01 -2.11
C GLU A 130 -31.35 5.00 -3.03
N LYS A 131 -31.31 5.77 -4.13
CA LYS A 131 -32.40 5.85 -5.10
C LYS A 131 -32.61 4.54 -5.89
N ASP A 132 -31.54 3.81 -6.13
CA ASP A 132 -31.61 2.52 -6.81
C ASP A 132 -32.22 1.47 -5.87
N PHE A 133 -31.78 1.41 -4.63
CA PHE A 133 -32.34 0.50 -3.62
C PHE A 133 -33.79 0.84 -3.24
N ALA A 134 -34.19 2.11 -3.31
CA ALA A 134 -35.60 2.48 -3.12
C ALA A 134 -36.56 1.89 -4.18
N LYS A 135 -36.03 1.50 -5.36
CA LYS A 135 -36.80 0.92 -6.47
C LYS A 135 -36.64 -0.59 -6.56
N ALA A 136 -35.53 -1.14 -6.07
CA ALA A 136 -35.20 -2.56 -6.16
C ALA A 136 -35.69 -3.29 -4.90
N ASP A 137 -36.45 -4.38 -5.06
CA ASP A 137 -36.89 -5.24 -3.98
C ASP A 137 -35.77 -6.20 -3.58
N VAL A 138 -34.81 -5.70 -2.78
CA VAL A 138 -33.58 -6.42 -2.37
C VAL A 138 -33.66 -7.04 -1.00
N ARG A 139 -34.73 -6.85 -0.24
CA ARG A 139 -34.85 -7.35 1.14
C ARG A 139 -34.77 -8.87 1.20
N GLY A 140 -33.73 -9.37 1.94
CA GLY A 140 -33.45 -10.80 2.04
C GLY A 140 -32.87 -11.43 0.76
N LYS A 141 -32.33 -10.61 -0.15
CA LYS A 141 -31.80 -11.04 -1.46
C LYS A 141 -30.39 -10.51 -1.69
N LEU A 142 -29.73 -10.97 -2.74
CA LEU A 142 -28.47 -10.41 -3.23
C LEU A 142 -28.74 -9.24 -4.19
N ALA A 143 -27.96 -8.20 -4.09
CA ALA A 143 -28.07 -7.01 -4.94
C ALA A 143 -26.87 -6.95 -5.92
N LEU A 144 -27.15 -7.14 -7.22
CA LEU A 144 -26.15 -6.92 -8.28
C LEU A 144 -26.03 -5.42 -8.55
N ILE A 145 -24.81 -4.90 -8.45
CA ILE A 145 -24.51 -3.48 -8.72
C ILE A 145 -23.30 -3.33 -9.65
N ARG A 146 -23.19 -2.16 -10.24
CA ARG A 146 -22.03 -1.73 -11.03
C ARG A 146 -21.42 -0.51 -10.39
N ILE A 147 -20.12 -0.56 -10.10
CA ILE A 147 -19.39 0.49 -9.40
C ILE A 147 -18.22 1.03 -10.20
N ASN A 148 -17.77 2.24 -9.85
CA ASN A 148 -16.54 2.85 -10.29
C ASN A 148 -15.85 3.45 -9.06
N GLN A 149 -14.95 2.68 -8.44
CA GLN A 149 -14.29 3.07 -7.20
C GLN A 149 -13.28 4.21 -7.36
N ARG A 150 -12.83 4.47 -8.58
CA ARG A 150 -11.86 5.53 -8.86
C ARG A 150 -12.52 6.91 -9.01
N ASP A 151 -13.63 6.97 -9.75
CA ASP A 151 -14.21 8.25 -10.17
C ASP A 151 -15.52 8.60 -9.46
N GLU A 152 -16.13 7.65 -8.74
CA GLU A 152 -17.44 7.85 -8.10
C GLU A 152 -17.36 7.67 -6.60
N TRP A 153 -17.56 6.45 -6.10
CA TRP A 153 -17.55 6.12 -4.68
C TRP A 153 -16.96 4.75 -4.42
N TRP A 154 -16.46 4.59 -3.21
CA TRP A 154 -15.90 3.37 -2.69
C TRP A 154 -16.99 2.32 -2.43
N ILE A 155 -16.62 1.03 -2.40
CA ILE A 155 -17.55 -0.09 -2.16
C ILE A 155 -18.32 0.02 -0.84
N ASN A 156 -17.78 0.70 0.17
CA ASN A 156 -18.44 0.91 1.45
C ASN A 156 -19.79 1.62 1.32
N TYR A 157 -19.92 2.60 0.43
CA TYR A 157 -21.16 3.35 0.24
C TYR A 157 -22.30 2.46 -0.27
N PRO A 158 -22.21 1.78 -1.43
CA PRO A 158 -23.32 0.93 -1.90
C PRO A 158 -23.53 -0.28 -1.02
N ALA A 159 -22.51 -0.86 -0.38
CA ALA A 159 -22.65 -1.95 0.57
C ALA A 159 -23.53 -1.52 1.78
N TYR A 160 -23.24 -0.35 2.34
CA TYR A 160 -24.03 0.19 3.45
C TYR A 160 -25.46 0.53 3.04
N GLN A 161 -25.68 1.12 1.86
CA GLN A 161 -27.03 1.38 1.33
C GLN A 161 -27.84 0.09 1.13
N ALA A 162 -27.20 -0.97 0.63
CA ALA A 162 -27.83 -2.29 0.49
C ALA A 162 -28.21 -2.89 1.85
N HIS A 163 -27.33 -2.78 2.84
CA HIS A 163 -27.59 -3.22 4.22
C HIS A 163 -28.81 -2.49 4.81
N LEU A 164 -28.89 -1.17 4.67
CA LEU A 164 -30.05 -0.37 5.11
C LEU A 164 -31.35 -0.79 4.40
N ALA A 165 -31.27 -1.18 3.12
CA ALA A 165 -32.39 -1.71 2.36
C ALA A 165 -32.78 -3.16 2.75
N GLY A 166 -31.94 -3.81 3.57
CA GLY A 166 -32.15 -5.18 4.05
C GLY A 166 -31.71 -6.26 3.06
N ALA A 167 -30.81 -5.96 2.14
CA ALA A 167 -30.16 -6.97 1.30
C ALA A 167 -29.29 -7.91 2.15
N LEU A 168 -29.12 -9.16 1.69
CA LEU A 168 -28.20 -10.12 2.30
C LEU A 168 -26.74 -9.73 2.03
N ALA A 169 -26.45 -9.35 0.80
CA ALA A 169 -25.15 -8.86 0.36
C ALA A 169 -25.25 -8.11 -0.98
N VAL A 170 -24.24 -7.33 -1.26
CA VAL A 170 -23.98 -6.78 -2.59
C VAL A 170 -23.11 -7.76 -3.38
N VAL A 171 -23.40 -7.93 -4.67
CA VAL A 171 -22.50 -8.53 -5.66
C VAL A 171 -22.11 -7.38 -6.60
N ALA A 172 -20.88 -6.88 -6.43
CA ALA A 172 -20.39 -5.70 -7.14
C ALA A 172 -19.57 -6.08 -8.37
N VAL A 173 -19.80 -5.39 -9.48
CA VAL A 173 -19.00 -5.47 -10.70
C VAL A 173 -18.29 -4.15 -10.90
N GLN A 174 -16.97 -4.19 -10.97
CA GLN A 174 -16.16 -2.99 -11.26
C GLN A 174 -16.34 -2.63 -12.74
N ASP A 175 -17.10 -1.59 -13.02
CA ASP A 175 -17.40 -1.14 -14.38
C ASP A 175 -16.22 -0.33 -14.96
N LYS A 176 -15.70 0.59 -14.14
CA LYS A 176 -14.46 1.34 -14.35
C LYS A 176 -13.71 1.49 -13.03
N GLY A 177 -12.43 1.85 -13.12
CA GLY A 177 -11.63 2.20 -11.96
C GLY A 177 -10.41 1.30 -11.81
N TYR A 178 -10.40 0.43 -10.83
CA TYR A 178 -9.26 -0.40 -10.49
C TYR A 178 -9.43 -1.83 -11.00
N GLY A 179 -8.32 -2.43 -11.55
CA GLY A 179 -8.26 -3.84 -11.95
C GLY A 179 -9.41 -4.27 -12.84
N GLU A 180 -9.80 -3.47 -13.84
CA GLU A 180 -11.04 -3.70 -14.57
C GLU A 180 -10.87 -3.86 -16.09
N ALA A 181 -9.63 -3.71 -16.58
CA ALA A 181 -9.36 -3.75 -18.03
C ALA A 181 -9.65 -5.14 -18.62
N ASP A 182 -9.30 -6.21 -17.91
CA ASP A 182 -9.73 -7.55 -18.31
C ASP A 182 -11.16 -7.80 -17.85
N PRO A 183 -12.07 -8.22 -18.76
CA PRO A 183 -13.47 -8.45 -18.39
C PRO A 183 -13.70 -9.65 -17.45
N SER A 184 -12.70 -10.48 -17.19
CA SER A 184 -12.74 -11.56 -16.21
C SER A 184 -12.21 -11.15 -14.83
N ALA A 185 -11.77 -9.89 -14.66
CA ALA A 185 -11.24 -9.39 -13.41
C ALA A 185 -12.29 -9.43 -12.28
N LEU A 186 -11.82 -9.90 -11.13
CA LEU A 186 -12.44 -9.73 -9.82
C LEU A 186 -11.71 -8.63 -9.08
N ASN A 187 -12.37 -7.99 -8.11
CA ASN A 187 -11.78 -6.91 -7.32
C ASN A 187 -11.85 -7.23 -5.83
N ALA A 188 -10.95 -6.66 -5.09
CA ALA A 188 -10.94 -6.65 -3.64
C ALA A 188 -10.72 -5.24 -3.12
N GLN A 189 -11.23 -4.97 -1.92
CA GLN A 189 -11.02 -3.72 -1.22
C GLN A 189 -11.46 -3.89 0.23
N ASP A 190 -10.92 -3.08 1.13
CA ASP A 190 -11.49 -2.92 2.44
C ASP A 190 -12.83 -2.16 2.38
N ILE A 191 -13.64 -2.28 3.39
CA ILE A 191 -14.93 -1.58 3.47
C ILE A 191 -14.89 -0.42 4.47
N CYS A 192 -14.05 -0.49 5.50
CA CYS A 192 -13.98 0.49 6.59
C CYS A 192 -15.33 0.85 7.20
N GLY A 193 -16.28 -0.04 7.08
CA GLY A 193 -17.64 0.10 7.57
C GLY A 193 -18.03 -1.06 8.49
N ILE A 194 -19.32 -1.24 8.69
CA ILE A 194 -19.81 -2.40 9.43
C ILE A 194 -19.61 -3.68 8.59
N PRO A 195 -18.95 -4.72 9.12
CA PRO A 195 -18.69 -5.96 8.37
C PRO A 195 -19.95 -6.68 7.91
N GLU A 196 -21.05 -6.45 8.58
CA GLU A 196 -22.38 -7.01 8.27
C GLU A 196 -22.99 -6.40 6.99
N ALA A 197 -22.46 -5.29 6.49
CA ALA A 197 -22.79 -4.75 5.16
C ALA A 197 -22.06 -5.54 4.08
N ALA A 198 -22.43 -6.81 3.91
CA ALA A 198 -21.71 -7.81 3.14
C ALA A 198 -21.58 -7.46 1.65
N ALA A 199 -20.40 -7.70 1.08
CA ALA A 199 -20.11 -7.46 -0.33
C ALA A 199 -19.18 -8.54 -0.91
N LEU A 200 -19.44 -8.90 -2.16
CA LEU A 200 -18.62 -9.80 -2.98
C LEU A 200 -18.40 -9.16 -4.35
N SER A 201 -17.31 -9.50 -5.04
CA SER A 201 -17.06 -9.03 -6.40
C SER A 201 -17.37 -10.10 -7.45
N MET A 202 -17.86 -9.67 -8.60
CA MET A 202 -18.14 -10.49 -9.78
C MET A 202 -17.48 -9.89 -11.01
N SER A 203 -17.00 -10.72 -11.92
CA SER A 203 -16.42 -10.27 -13.18
C SER A 203 -17.46 -9.69 -14.16
N LYS A 204 -17.02 -8.80 -15.05
CA LYS A 204 -17.87 -8.30 -16.15
C LYS A 204 -18.36 -9.44 -17.07
N THR A 205 -17.55 -10.46 -17.25
CA THR A 205 -17.89 -11.64 -18.07
C THR A 205 -19.02 -12.44 -17.43
N ASP A 206 -18.90 -12.74 -16.13
CA ASP A 206 -19.94 -13.49 -15.42
C ASP A 206 -21.23 -12.67 -15.29
N MET A 207 -21.11 -11.35 -15.06
CA MET A 207 -22.27 -10.46 -15.05
C MET A 207 -23.07 -10.52 -16.35
N ARG A 208 -22.41 -10.61 -17.52
CA ARG A 208 -23.13 -10.71 -18.82
C ARG A 208 -23.96 -11.99 -18.88
N GLY A 209 -23.44 -13.12 -18.40
CA GLY A 209 -24.17 -14.39 -18.30
C GLY A 209 -25.36 -14.27 -17.35
N VAL A 210 -25.13 -13.74 -16.16
CA VAL A 210 -26.16 -13.50 -15.14
C VAL A 210 -27.29 -12.59 -15.69
N LEU A 211 -26.93 -11.46 -16.31
CA LEU A 211 -27.93 -10.54 -16.91
C LEU A 211 -28.73 -11.21 -18.05
N GLY A 212 -28.07 -12.09 -18.83
CA GLY A 212 -28.73 -12.91 -19.85
C GLY A 212 -29.77 -13.85 -19.26
N ALA A 213 -29.48 -14.45 -18.09
CA ALA A 213 -30.40 -15.33 -17.38
C ALA A 213 -31.50 -14.59 -16.61
N MET A 214 -31.28 -13.33 -16.26
CA MET A 214 -32.24 -12.52 -15.49
C MET A 214 -33.52 -12.28 -16.29
N ARG A 215 -34.65 -12.77 -15.75
CA ARG A 215 -35.97 -12.50 -16.26
C ARG A 215 -36.71 -11.61 -15.26
N ARG A 216 -37.29 -10.50 -15.74
CA ARG A 216 -38.02 -9.54 -14.90
C ARG A 216 -37.18 -8.88 -13.80
N GLY A 217 -35.89 -8.73 -14.05
CA GLY A 217 -34.94 -8.06 -13.13
C GLY A 217 -34.51 -8.87 -11.93
N ARG A 218 -34.79 -10.19 -11.87
CA ARG A 218 -34.39 -11.08 -10.77
C ARG A 218 -34.07 -12.49 -11.27
N LEU A 219 -33.17 -13.18 -10.53
CA LEU A 219 -32.71 -14.52 -10.88
C LEU A 219 -32.62 -15.37 -9.59
N PRO A 220 -33.23 -16.52 -9.51
CA PRO A 220 -32.99 -17.50 -8.44
C PRO A 220 -31.51 -17.95 -8.47
N VAL A 221 -30.84 -17.93 -7.32
CA VAL A 221 -29.45 -18.29 -7.19
C VAL A 221 -29.16 -19.06 -5.91
N ARG A 222 -28.06 -19.81 -5.89
CA ARG A 222 -27.49 -20.44 -4.70
C ARG A 222 -26.12 -19.86 -4.41
N LEU A 223 -25.94 -19.29 -3.20
CA LEU A 223 -24.70 -18.69 -2.74
C LEU A 223 -23.96 -19.63 -1.78
N THR A 224 -22.68 -19.85 -2.02
CA THR A 224 -21.75 -20.39 -1.03
C THR A 224 -20.64 -19.35 -0.83
N ALA A 225 -20.34 -19.00 0.42
CA ALA A 225 -19.32 -18.02 0.77
C ALA A 225 -18.71 -18.33 2.14
N ASP A 226 -17.41 -18.13 2.28
CA ASP A 226 -16.71 -18.15 3.58
C ASP A 226 -15.78 -16.92 3.64
N SER A 227 -16.33 -15.83 4.12
CA SER A 227 -15.68 -14.55 4.39
C SER A 227 -15.96 -14.19 5.84
N ARG A 228 -14.91 -14.04 6.64
CA ARG A 228 -15.05 -13.87 8.09
C ARG A 228 -14.26 -12.68 8.59
N VAL A 229 -14.92 -11.79 9.31
CA VAL A 229 -14.29 -10.73 10.10
C VAL A 229 -14.19 -11.18 11.56
N THR A 230 -12.98 -11.21 12.10
CA THR A 230 -12.74 -11.57 13.50
C THR A 230 -12.40 -10.32 14.28
N ARG A 231 -13.28 -9.93 15.20
CA ARG A 231 -13.09 -8.75 16.05
C ARG A 231 -11.95 -8.94 17.04
N ASP A 232 -11.22 -7.84 17.31
CA ASP A 232 -10.19 -7.74 18.36
C ASP A 232 -9.11 -8.84 18.27
N THR A 233 -8.59 -9.07 17.07
CA THR A 233 -7.46 -9.98 16.82
C THR A 233 -6.13 -9.25 16.84
N VAL A 234 -5.04 -9.97 16.60
CA VAL A 234 -3.68 -9.42 16.58
C VAL A 234 -2.95 -9.88 15.32
N SER A 235 -2.39 -8.94 14.59
CA SER A 235 -1.35 -9.15 13.60
C SER A 235 0.01 -8.64 14.11
N TYR A 236 1.06 -8.65 13.28
CA TYR A 236 2.40 -8.29 13.72
C TYR A 236 3.18 -7.58 12.62
N ASN A 237 3.69 -6.38 12.89
CA ASN A 237 4.77 -5.83 12.08
C ASN A 237 6.04 -6.65 12.31
N ILE A 238 6.81 -6.90 11.26
CA ILE A 238 8.09 -7.62 11.34
C ILE A 238 9.20 -6.60 11.18
N VAL A 239 9.99 -6.41 12.25
CA VAL A 239 10.98 -5.34 12.35
C VAL A 239 12.38 -5.92 12.47
N GLY A 240 13.26 -5.60 11.53
CA GLY A 240 14.66 -6.01 11.53
C GLY A 240 15.58 -4.80 11.60
N LYS A 241 16.73 -4.91 12.25
CA LYS A 241 17.65 -3.77 12.47
C LYS A 241 19.09 -4.11 12.10
N ILE A 242 19.79 -3.12 11.52
CA ILE A 242 21.25 -3.06 11.44
C ILE A 242 21.70 -1.92 12.36
N PRO A 243 22.33 -2.19 13.51
CA PRO A 243 22.74 -1.17 14.46
C PRO A 243 23.71 -0.15 13.86
N GLY A 244 23.44 1.13 14.07
CA GLY A 244 24.29 2.26 13.67
C GLY A 244 25.17 2.76 14.80
N ARG A 245 25.99 3.78 14.49
CA ARG A 245 26.90 4.42 15.47
C ARG A 245 26.25 5.52 16.28
N THR A 246 25.12 6.06 15.81
CA THR A 246 24.37 7.16 16.43
C THR A 246 23.02 6.67 16.96
N SER A 247 22.32 7.53 17.69
CA SER A 247 20.97 7.26 18.15
C SER A 247 19.89 7.52 17.10
N GLN A 248 20.25 8.12 15.96
CA GLN A 248 19.31 8.35 14.85
C GLN A 248 19.01 7.06 14.10
N MET A 249 17.87 7.04 13.43
CA MET A 249 17.39 5.89 12.67
C MET A 249 16.91 6.30 11.27
N ILE A 250 16.92 5.33 10.36
CA ILE A 250 16.26 5.42 9.04
C ILE A 250 15.45 4.15 8.87
N ALA A 251 14.17 4.28 8.51
CA ALA A 251 13.35 3.15 8.11
C ALA A 251 13.42 2.91 6.60
N VAL A 252 13.35 1.64 6.22
CA VAL A 252 12.92 1.18 4.90
C VAL A 252 11.72 0.28 5.16
N SER A 253 10.58 0.62 4.62
CA SER A 253 9.32 -0.05 4.91
C SER A 253 8.61 -0.53 3.65
N ALA A 254 7.75 -1.52 3.80
CA ALA A 254 6.87 -2.10 2.81
C ALA A 254 5.79 -2.90 3.55
N HIS A 255 4.63 -3.19 2.94
CA HIS A 255 3.64 -4.02 3.59
C HIS A 255 3.62 -5.46 3.08
N TYR A 256 3.12 -6.40 3.90
CA TYR A 256 3.13 -7.81 3.52
C TYR A 256 1.77 -8.49 3.56
N ASP A 257 0.71 -7.79 3.95
CA ASP A 257 -0.65 -8.24 3.64
C ASP A 257 -0.96 -7.99 2.15
N ALA A 258 -1.98 -8.61 1.62
CA ALA A 258 -2.29 -8.48 0.20
C ALA A 258 -3.72 -8.92 -0.12
N TYR A 259 -4.31 -8.26 -1.10
CA TYR A 259 -5.43 -8.81 -1.84
C TYR A 259 -4.92 -9.73 -2.94
N PHE A 260 -5.65 -10.79 -3.23
CA PHE A 260 -5.26 -11.82 -4.20
C PHE A 260 -3.84 -12.35 -3.97
N SER A 261 -3.01 -12.45 -5.03
CA SER A 261 -1.61 -12.85 -4.92
C SER A 261 -0.72 -11.73 -4.41
N GLY A 262 -1.05 -10.47 -4.74
CA GLY A 262 -0.32 -9.30 -4.32
C GLY A 262 1.15 -9.35 -4.70
N PHE A 263 1.46 -9.70 -5.95
CA PHE A 263 2.86 -9.83 -6.36
C PHE A 263 3.54 -8.48 -6.40
N GLU A 264 2.94 -7.53 -7.10
CA GLU A 264 3.44 -6.16 -7.16
C GLU A 264 3.05 -5.41 -5.88
N ASP A 265 1.84 -5.64 -5.38
CA ASP A 265 1.21 -4.98 -4.26
C ASP A 265 1.08 -5.88 -3.01
N ASP A 266 2.07 -6.01 -2.08
CA ASP A 266 3.37 -5.33 -2.13
C ASP A 266 4.50 -6.35 -1.85
N ASN A 267 4.38 -7.60 -2.41
CA ASN A 267 5.44 -8.60 -2.24
C ASN A 267 6.78 -8.10 -2.81
N THR A 268 6.75 -7.28 -3.89
CA THR A 268 7.97 -6.75 -4.50
C THR A 268 8.61 -5.67 -3.64
N GLY A 269 7.85 -4.83 -2.95
CA GLY A 269 8.39 -3.88 -1.98
C GLY A 269 9.07 -4.56 -0.80
N VAL A 270 8.38 -5.52 -0.17
CA VAL A 270 8.96 -6.32 0.94
C VAL A 270 10.23 -7.04 0.51
N SER A 271 10.23 -7.67 -0.65
CA SER A 271 11.39 -8.44 -1.11
C SER A 271 12.56 -7.54 -1.54
N MET A 272 12.29 -6.36 -2.11
CA MET A 272 13.33 -5.36 -2.36
C MET A 272 13.92 -4.84 -1.05
N MET A 273 13.11 -4.52 -0.05
CA MET A 273 13.56 -4.14 1.29
C MET A 273 14.54 -5.17 1.86
N LEU A 274 14.20 -6.45 1.81
CA LEU A 274 15.08 -7.55 2.28
C LEU A 274 16.38 -7.65 1.47
N CYS A 275 16.32 -7.43 0.15
CA CYS A 275 17.50 -7.41 -0.71
C CYS A 275 18.45 -6.26 -0.37
N LEU A 276 17.92 -5.07 -0.11
CA LEU A 276 18.71 -3.92 0.35
C LEU A 276 19.42 -4.24 1.67
N ALA A 277 18.69 -4.79 2.65
CA ALA A 277 19.27 -5.20 3.94
C ALA A 277 20.38 -6.24 3.77
N LYS A 278 20.11 -7.30 2.98
CA LYS A 278 21.06 -8.35 2.67
C LYS A 278 22.33 -7.81 2.02
N SER A 279 22.20 -6.93 1.03
CA SER A 279 23.33 -6.34 0.31
C SER A 279 24.25 -5.52 1.23
N LEU A 280 23.66 -4.75 2.14
CA LEU A 280 24.40 -3.97 3.15
C LEU A 280 25.17 -4.88 4.11
N LEU A 281 24.51 -5.92 4.64
CA LEU A 281 25.14 -6.89 5.56
C LEU A 281 26.28 -7.65 4.86
N GLU A 282 26.07 -8.17 3.65
CA GLU A 282 27.10 -8.90 2.90
C GLU A 282 28.27 -8.03 2.44
N SER A 283 28.05 -6.72 2.24
CA SER A 283 29.12 -5.77 1.95
C SER A 283 29.95 -5.37 3.18
N GLY A 284 29.53 -5.79 4.38
CA GLY A 284 30.13 -5.41 5.65
C GLY A 284 29.91 -3.92 5.97
N TYR A 285 28.82 -3.32 5.47
CA TYR A 285 28.50 -1.93 5.76
C TYR A 285 28.17 -1.73 7.25
N VAL A 286 28.76 -0.69 7.83
CA VAL A 286 28.47 -0.26 9.22
C VAL A 286 27.85 1.13 9.15
N PRO A 287 26.54 1.25 9.37
CA PRO A 287 25.84 2.52 9.20
C PRO A 287 26.16 3.55 10.30
N GLU A 288 25.99 4.82 10.00
CA GLU A 288 26.03 5.91 10.99
C GLU A 288 24.75 5.94 11.81
N LYS A 289 23.57 5.73 11.16
CA LYS A 289 22.27 5.64 11.81
C LYS A 289 21.82 4.18 11.85
N THR A 290 21.05 3.81 12.86
CA THR A 290 20.44 2.48 12.87
C THR A 290 19.48 2.36 11.69
N LEU A 291 19.70 1.35 10.82
CA LEU A 291 18.78 1.06 9.73
C LEU A 291 17.72 0.09 10.23
N VAL A 292 16.45 0.45 10.03
CA VAL A 292 15.28 -0.31 10.46
C VAL A 292 14.54 -0.76 9.22
N PHE A 293 14.34 -2.06 9.07
CA PHE A 293 13.62 -2.68 7.95
C PHE A 293 12.30 -3.21 8.48
N VAL A 294 11.20 -2.70 7.96
CA VAL A 294 9.86 -2.99 8.50
C VAL A 294 8.96 -3.57 7.42
N ALA A 295 8.52 -4.82 7.59
CA ALA A 295 7.37 -5.33 6.86
C ALA A 295 6.13 -5.02 7.70
N PHE A 296 5.35 -4.03 7.28
CA PHE A 296 4.11 -3.65 7.94
C PHE A 296 3.02 -4.67 7.65
N ALA A 297 2.27 -5.02 8.69
CA ALA A 297 1.02 -5.74 8.56
C ALA A 297 -0.11 -4.76 8.26
N SER A 298 -1.15 -5.22 7.58
CA SER A 298 -2.43 -4.50 7.57
C SER A 298 -2.36 -3.10 6.93
N GLU A 299 -1.62 -2.96 5.85
CA GLU A 299 -1.64 -1.74 5.03
C GLU A 299 -2.99 -1.63 4.32
N GLU A 300 -3.41 -2.69 3.67
CA GLU A 300 -4.66 -2.83 2.91
C GLU A 300 -5.92 -2.80 3.79
N TRP A 301 -5.75 -2.58 5.07
CA TRP A 301 -6.78 -2.70 6.07
C TRP A 301 -7.00 -1.45 6.89
N GLY A 302 -8.25 -1.02 6.93
CA GLY A 302 -8.71 -0.03 7.86
C GLY A 302 -9.33 -0.65 9.12
N ARG A 303 -9.23 0.06 10.23
CA ARG A 303 -9.90 -0.34 11.47
C ARG A 303 -11.34 0.13 11.44
N VAL A 304 -12.26 -0.80 11.67
CA VAL A 304 -13.69 -0.49 11.81
C VAL A 304 -13.89 0.56 12.92
N ASP A 305 -14.72 1.56 12.65
CA ASP A 305 -15.02 2.68 13.55
C ASP A 305 -13.80 3.55 13.94
N SER A 306 -12.71 3.47 13.20
CA SER A 306 -11.55 4.34 13.42
C SER A 306 -11.54 5.53 12.44
N ARG A 307 -10.68 6.51 12.73
CA ARG A 307 -10.40 7.63 11.81
C ARG A 307 -9.43 7.22 10.70
N TYR A 308 -8.79 6.07 10.87
CA TYR A 308 -7.87 5.48 9.95
C TYR A 308 -8.51 4.25 9.35
N ASP A 309 -8.76 4.33 8.10
CA ASP A 309 -9.31 3.27 7.26
C ASP A 309 -8.24 2.66 6.34
N TRP A 310 -6.97 2.92 6.64
CA TRP A 310 -5.83 2.51 5.84
C TRP A 310 -4.57 2.38 6.70
N SER A 311 -3.57 1.57 6.28
CA SER A 311 -2.25 1.49 6.90
C SER A 311 -2.29 1.26 8.41
N ALA A 312 -3.14 0.32 8.86
CA ALA A 312 -3.37 0.09 10.28
C ALA A 312 -2.10 -0.38 11.02
N GLY A 313 -1.21 -1.11 10.33
CA GLY A 313 0.06 -1.58 10.88
C GLY A 313 1.04 -0.46 11.16
N ALA A 314 1.29 0.40 10.18
CA ALA A 314 2.19 1.55 10.34
C ALA A 314 1.64 2.55 11.37
N PHE A 315 0.33 2.80 11.36
CA PHE A 315 -0.30 3.66 12.36
C PHE A 315 -0.17 3.09 13.78
N ALA A 316 -0.38 1.78 13.95
CA ALA A 316 -0.24 1.13 15.25
C ALA A 316 1.21 1.14 15.74
N GLU A 317 2.19 0.95 14.85
CA GLU A 317 3.61 1.03 15.18
C GLU A 317 3.96 2.37 15.83
N MET A 318 3.47 3.46 15.23
CA MET A 318 3.74 4.81 15.70
C MET A 318 2.95 5.22 16.93
N THR A 319 1.76 4.66 17.16
CA THR A 319 0.84 5.12 18.22
C THR A 319 0.66 4.15 19.37
N GLN A 320 0.87 2.85 19.13
CA GLN A 320 0.63 1.79 20.12
C GLN A 320 1.89 1.03 20.54
N GLY A 321 2.93 1.06 19.69
CA GLY A 321 4.14 0.25 19.88
C GLY A 321 5.02 0.64 21.06
N GLY A 322 4.84 1.84 21.61
CA GLY A 322 5.69 2.35 22.69
C GLY A 322 7.15 2.51 22.29
N ASN A 323 7.44 2.53 20.98
CA ASN A 323 8.77 2.73 20.44
C ASN A 323 9.18 4.21 20.53
N ASP A 324 10.47 4.46 20.37
CA ASP A 324 11.08 5.79 20.42
C ASP A 324 11.44 6.34 19.03
N TRP A 325 10.68 5.97 18.00
CA TRP A 325 10.97 6.35 16.61
C TRP A 325 10.73 7.82 16.36
N CYS A 326 9.65 8.38 16.92
CA CYS A 326 9.39 9.81 16.83
C CYS A 326 10.56 10.63 17.39
N GLY A 327 11.10 11.56 16.60
CA GLY A 327 12.24 12.41 16.95
C GLY A 327 13.63 11.74 16.83
N ARG A 328 13.68 10.41 16.59
CA ARG A 328 14.93 9.69 16.30
C ARG A 328 15.01 9.19 14.85
N MET A 329 13.89 8.82 14.28
CA MET A 329 13.83 8.38 12.89
C MET A 329 13.84 9.62 11.98
N VAL A 330 14.90 9.74 11.19
CA VAL A 330 15.13 10.92 10.34
C VAL A 330 14.52 10.76 8.95
N ALA A 331 14.25 9.54 8.51
CA ALA A 331 13.54 9.25 7.27
C ALA A 331 12.83 7.90 7.37
N ASP A 332 11.72 7.79 6.66
CA ASP A 332 11.12 6.53 6.24
C ASP A 332 11.10 6.49 4.71
N ILE A 333 11.65 5.42 4.14
CA ILE A 333 11.66 5.12 2.71
C ILE A 333 10.68 3.98 2.51
N ASN A 334 9.42 4.33 2.25
CA ASN A 334 8.39 3.35 1.95
C ASN A 334 8.53 2.87 0.49
N LEU A 335 8.39 1.58 0.29
CA LEU A 335 8.51 0.94 -1.02
C LEU A 335 7.15 0.35 -1.39
N GLU A 336 6.59 0.81 -2.49
CA GLU A 336 5.30 0.38 -3.01
C GLU A 336 5.42 0.01 -4.47
N LEU A 337 5.02 -1.20 -4.85
CA LEU A 337 4.92 -1.63 -6.24
C LEU A 337 6.20 -1.35 -7.08
N PRO A 338 7.40 -1.70 -6.61
CA PRO A 338 8.64 -1.25 -7.26
C PRO A 338 9.12 -2.09 -8.43
N ALA A 339 8.46 -3.21 -8.79
CA ALA A 339 8.94 -4.05 -9.89
C ALA A 339 8.38 -3.66 -11.27
N LEU A 340 7.66 -2.55 -11.35
CA LEU A 340 7.08 -2.01 -12.58
C LEU A 340 7.33 -0.48 -12.70
N ALA A 341 7.42 0.03 -13.92
CA ALA A 341 7.44 1.46 -14.17
C ALA A 341 6.02 2.05 -14.18
N HIS A 342 5.70 2.85 -13.17
CA HIS A 342 4.44 3.56 -13.09
C HIS A 342 4.52 4.87 -13.88
N GLY A 343 4.30 4.79 -15.20
CA GLY A 343 4.38 5.91 -16.13
C GLY A 343 5.77 6.10 -16.75
N LYS A 344 5.93 7.16 -17.55
CA LYS A 344 7.17 7.48 -18.29
C LYS A 344 8.14 8.36 -17.52
N LYS A 345 7.75 8.82 -16.35
CA LYS A 345 8.55 9.67 -15.47
C LYS A 345 8.65 9.01 -14.11
N HIS A 346 9.88 8.84 -13.61
CA HIS A 346 10.05 8.36 -12.24
C HIS A 346 9.68 9.47 -11.27
N LEU A 347 8.78 9.18 -10.34
CA LEU A 347 8.35 10.14 -9.34
C LEU A 347 8.58 9.56 -7.93
N ILE A 348 9.08 10.40 -7.04
CA ILE A 348 9.08 10.14 -5.60
C ILE A 348 8.05 11.07 -4.97
N ARG A 349 7.07 10.53 -4.28
CA ARG A 349 6.13 11.28 -3.44
C ARG A 349 6.73 11.43 -2.05
N SER A 350 6.69 12.64 -1.48
CA SER A 350 7.41 12.92 -0.24
C SER A 350 6.74 14.03 0.58
N VAL A 351 7.15 14.14 1.84
CA VAL A 351 6.91 15.35 2.63
C VAL A 351 7.56 16.56 1.95
N PHE A 352 7.03 17.76 2.20
CA PHE A 352 7.55 18.99 1.58
C PHE A 352 9.02 19.25 1.91
N GLU A 353 9.42 18.91 3.13
CA GLU A 353 10.73 19.19 3.70
C GLU A 353 11.87 18.48 2.97
N TYR A 354 11.60 17.32 2.34
CA TYR A 354 12.62 16.58 1.58
C TYR A 354 12.65 16.91 0.09
N LYS A 355 11.73 17.72 -0.39
CA LYS A 355 11.58 18.02 -1.82
C LYS A 355 12.86 18.51 -2.48
N ARG A 356 13.58 19.44 -1.83
CA ARG A 356 14.83 20.01 -2.36
C ARG A 356 15.92 18.94 -2.44
N PHE A 357 16.17 18.26 -1.32
CA PHE A 357 17.17 17.20 -1.24
C PHE A 357 16.94 16.09 -2.27
N LEU A 358 15.71 15.60 -2.37
CA LEU A 358 15.36 14.53 -3.30
C LEU A 358 15.50 14.96 -4.75
N ARG A 359 15.17 16.20 -5.09
CA ARG A 359 15.39 16.74 -6.45
C ARG A 359 16.87 16.85 -6.80
N GLU A 360 17.70 17.27 -5.87
CA GLU A 360 19.15 17.32 -6.03
C GLU A 360 19.69 15.89 -6.20
N PHE A 361 19.29 14.96 -5.34
CA PHE A 361 19.63 13.55 -5.44
C PHE A 361 19.25 12.93 -6.79
N LEU A 362 18.03 13.20 -7.30
CA LEU A 362 17.56 12.68 -8.58
C LEU A 362 18.31 13.28 -9.79
N ARG A 363 18.91 14.47 -9.69
CA ARG A 363 19.74 15.07 -10.74
C ARG A 363 21.15 14.50 -10.80
N GLU A 364 21.67 13.98 -9.70
CA GLU A 364 23.03 13.50 -9.56
C GLU A 364 23.16 12.03 -9.95
N GLY A 365 23.56 11.78 -11.23
CA GLY A 365 24.12 10.49 -11.64
C GLY A 365 23.13 9.33 -11.72
N GLN A 366 21.97 9.54 -12.36
CA GLN A 366 21.01 8.47 -12.63
C GLN A 366 20.97 8.13 -14.12
N GLU A 367 21.25 6.90 -14.43
CA GLU A 367 20.87 6.33 -15.71
C GLU A 367 19.42 5.86 -15.57
N LEU A 368 18.47 6.71 -16.00
CA LEU A 368 17.03 6.44 -15.87
C LEU A 368 16.52 5.35 -16.83
N GLY A 369 17.36 4.88 -17.76
CA GLY A 369 16.96 3.94 -18.79
C GLY A 369 15.84 4.47 -19.71
N ASP A 370 15.47 3.68 -20.69
CA ASP A 370 14.42 4.04 -21.67
C ASP A 370 13.01 4.01 -21.06
N PHE A 371 12.81 3.31 -19.92
CA PHE A 371 11.54 3.20 -19.23
C PHE A 371 11.11 4.51 -18.55
N TYR A 372 12.04 5.41 -18.20
CA TYR A 372 11.76 6.74 -17.65
C TYR A 372 12.21 7.86 -18.60
N ALA A 373 11.75 7.78 -19.86
CA ALA A 373 12.12 8.71 -20.94
C ALA A 373 11.79 10.20 -20.64
N GLU A 374 10.87 10.48 -19.74
CA GLU A 374 10.48 11.83 -19.30
C GLU A 374 11.24 12.31 -18.05
N GLY A 375 12.24 11.52 -17.61
CA GLY A 375 13.11 11.88 -16.48
C GLY A 375 12.54 11.49 -15.12
N ALA A 376 12.97 12.22 -14.09
CA ALA A 376 12.55 12.01 -12.71
C ALA A 376 12.20 13.34 -12.02
N ASP A 377 11.29 13.30 -11.02
CA ASP A 377 10.93 14.47 -10.20
C ASP A 377 10.37 14.04 -8.84
N VAL A 378 10.04 15.02 -7.99
CA VAL A 378 9.47 14.85 -6.67
C VAL A 378 8.11 15.53 -6.61
N VAL A 379 7.09 14.79 -6.17
CA VAL A 379 5.75 15.29 -5.91
C VAL A 379 5.51 15.39 -4.39
N CYS A 380 4.72 16.36 -3.98
CA CYS A 380 4.36 16.62 -2.57
C CYS A 380 2.92 17.13 -2.49
N PRO A 381 2.24 16.89 -1.40
CA PRO A 381 2.64 16.15 -0.20
C PRO A 381 2.53 14.62 -0.36
N VAL A 382 2.90 13.88 0.69
CA VAL A 382 2.45 12.49 0.91
C VAL A 382 0.92 12.43 0.90
N GLN A 383 0.37 11.31 0.48
CA GLN A 383 -1.07 11.07 0.40
C GLN A 383 -1.48 10.00 1.43
N THR A 384 -2.76 9.87 1.71
CA THR A 384 -3.32 8.88 2.64
C THR A 384 -3.42 7.48 2.02
N TRP A 385 -2.55 7.12 1.08
CA TRP A 385 -2.72 5.93 0.25
C TRP A 385 -1.79 4.79 0.61
N SER A 386 -0.81 5.02 1.47
CA SER A 386 0.11 3.99 1.94
C SER A 386 0.77 4.35 3.27
N ASP A 387 1.62 3.48 3.76
CA ASP A 387 2.22 3.51 5.10
C ASP A 387 3.05 4.78 5.39
N ASP A 388 3.62 5.41 4.35
CA ASP A 388 4.38 6.65 4.45
C ASP A 388 3.57 7.79 5.10
N PHE A 389 2.25 7.82 4.87
CA PHE A 389 1.38 8.80 5.51
C PHE A 389 1.27 8.59 7.03
N SER A 390 1.11 7.34 7.47
CA SER A 390 1.03 7.00 8.89
C SER A 390 2.33 7.35 9.63
N MET A 391 3.48 7.18 8.97
CA MET A 391 4.78 7.61 9.48
C MET A 391 4.88 9.14 9.55
N ALA A 392 4.53 9.84 8.45
CA ALA A 392 4.63 11.29 8.33
C ALA A 392 3.76 12.04 9.34
N VAL A 393 2.50 11.62 9.52
CA VAL A 393 1.56 12.28 10.44
C VAL A 393 1.97 12.12 11.90
N ASN A 394 2.75 11.11 12.21
CA ASN A 394 3.31 10.86 13.54
C ASN A 394 4.75 11.40 13.73
N GLY A 395 5.23 12.25 12.80
CA GLY A 395 6.47 13.01 12.97
C GLY A 395 7.73 12.34 12.41
N VAL A 396 7.59 11.30 11.58
CA VAL A 396 8.69 10.71 10.82
C VAL A 396 8.59 11.21 9.37
N PRO A 397 9.52 12.06 8.90
CA PRO A 397 9.51 12.51 7.52
C PRO A 397 9.65 11.31 6.57
N SER A 398 8.69 11.13 5.64
CA SER A 398 8.61 9.95 4.81
C SER A 398 8.51 10.26 3.32
N LEU A 399 8.83 9.26 2.53
CA LEU A 399 8.73 9.24 1.09
C LEU A 399 8.33 7.84 0.61
N VAL A 400 7.72 7.80 -0.58
CA VAL A 400 7.36 6.56 -1.29
C VAL A 400 7.59 6.75 -2.78
N ASN A 401 7.91 5.68 -3.53
CA ASN A 401 7.85 5.76 -4.98
C ASN A 401 6.39 5.97 -5.42
N GLU A 402 6.18 6.88 -6.37
CA GLU A 402 4.83 7.13 -6.90
C GLU A 402 4.37 5.95 -7.76
N PHE A 403 3.25 5.35 -7.42
CA PHE A 403 2.71 4.14 -8.04
C PHE A 403 1.35 4.35 -8.72
N SER A 404 0.69 5.49 -8.51
CA SER A 404 -0.68 5.72 -8.99
C SER A 404 -0.79 6.09 -10.46
N SER A 405 0.34 6.20 -11.17
CA SER A 405 0.41 6.51 -12.60
C SER A 405 0.51 5.23 -13.45
N GLY A 406 0.27 5.36 -14.76
CA GLY A 406 0.36 4.24 -15.70
C GLY A 406 -0.89 3.36 -15.71
N SER A 407 -0.78 2.20 -16.37
CA SER A 407 -1.93 1.32 -16.61
C SER A 407 -2.14 0.26 -15.53
N PHE A 408 -1.22 0.11 -14.59
CA PHE A 408 -1.30 -0.93 -13.55
C PHE A 408 -2.60 -0.83 -12.75
N MET A 409 -3.01 0.38 -12.39
CA MET A 409 -4.23 0.62 -11.63
C MET A 409 -5.49 0.08 -12.32
N GLU A 410 -5.58 0.18 -13.66
CA GLU A 410 -6.72 -0.34 -14.41
C GLU A 410 -6.59 -1.82 -14.77
N THR A 411 -5.36 -2.35 -14.85
CA THR A 411 -5.11 -3.69 -15.40
C THR A 411 -4.90 -4.76 -14.34
N HIS A 412 -4.25 -4.43 -13.22
CA HIS A 412 -3.78 -5.42 -12.24
C HIS A 412 -4.22 -5.10 -10.81
N TYR A 413 -4.20 -3.82 -10.42
CA TYR A 413 -4.38 -3.38 -9.04
C TYR A 413 -5.63 -3.98 -8.39
N HIS A 414 -5.45 -4.56 -7.21
CA HIS A 414 -6.50 -5.21 -6.41
C HIS A 414 -7.34 -6.24 -7.19
N SER A 415 -6.70 -7.00 -8.06
CA SER A 415 -7.33 -8.06 -8.84
C SER A 415 -6.45 -9.32 -8.88
N GLN A 416 -7.02 -10.45 -9.35
CA GLN A 416 -6.26 -11.69 -9.52
C GLN A 416 -5.18 -11.61 -10.63
N PHE A 417 -5.08 -10.48 -11.31
CA PHE A 417 -4.04 -10.22 -12.30
C PHE A 417 -2.78 -9.60 -11.72
N ASP A 418 -2.80 -9.18 -10.45
CA ASP A 418 -1.56 -8.83 -9.74
C ASP A 418 -0.79 -10.10 -9.38
N ASN A 419 0.02 -10.54 -10.33
CA ASN A 419 0.84 -11.74 -10.29
C ASN A 419 2.22 -11.46 -10.93
N ASP A 420 3.11 -12.45 -10.99
CA ASP A 420 4.49 -12.29 -11.46
C ASP A 420 4.66 -11.98 -12.96
N ASP A 421 3.58 -12.01 -13.75
CA ASP A 421 3.59 -11.62 -15.17
C ASP A 421 3.80 -10.10 -15.35
N SER A 422 3.50 -9.28 -14.33
CA SER A 422 3.70 -7.83 -14.35
C SER A 422 5.14 -7.40 -14.08
N CYS A 423 6.01 -8.27 -13.61
CA CYS A 423 7.38 -7.96 -13.21
C CYS A 423 8.25 -7.51 -14.39
N ASP A 424 8.75 -6.28 -14.35
CA ASP A 424 9.76 -5.73 -15.27
C ASP A 424 11.15 -5.79 -14.61
N ALA A 425 11.91 -6.83 -14.89
CA ALA A 425 13.20 -7.07 -14.25
C ALA A 425 14.21 -5.90 -14.41
N PRO A 426 14.37 -5.24 -15.57
CA PRO A 426 15.17 -4.02 -15.71
C PRO A 426 14.74 -2.86 -14.80
N VAL A 427 13.44 -2.61 -14.68
CA VAL A 427 12.90 -1.57 -13.80
C VAL A 427 13.17 -1.92 -12.34
N TYR A 428 12.93 -3.17 -11.98
CA TYR A 428 13.14 -3.64 -10.61
C TYR A 428 14.61 -3.54 -10.18
N GLU A 429 15.54 -3.94 -11.06
CA GLU A 429 16.99 -3.75 -10.82
C GLU A 429 17.37 -2.28 -10.69
N PHE A 430 16.78 -1.41 -11.51
CA PHE A 430 16.97 0.04 -11.39
C PHE A 430 16.53 0.55 -10.03
N HIS A 431 15.34 0.17 -9.55
CA HIS A 431 14.83 0.61 -8.25
C HIS A 431 15.69 0.09 -7.09
N HIS A 432 16.19 -1.15 -7.13
CA HIS A 432 17.14 -1.64 -6.13
C HIS A 432 18.37 -0.72 -6.02
N LYS A 433 18.98 -0.33 -7.14
CA LYS A 433 20.14 0.56 -7.18
C LYS A 433 19.81 1.96 -6.68
N LEU A 434 18.66 2.49 -7.11
CA LEU A 434 18.19 3.82 -6.73
C LEU A 434 17.98 3.93 -5.23
N TYR A 435 17.19 3.03 -4.64
CA TYR A 435 16.83 3.09 -3.24
C TYR A 435 17.97 2.69 -2.30
N LEU A 436 18.87 1.79 -2.72
CA LEU A 436 20.12 1.57 -2.00
C LEU A 436 20.96 2.86 -1.94
N ARG A 437 21.11 3.58 -3.06
CA ARG A 437 21.84 4.83 -3.10
C ARG A 437 21.18 5.92 -2.26
N LEU A 438 19.86 6.00 -2.28
CA LEU A 438 19.09 6.96 -1.48
C LEU A 438 19.23 6.69 0.02
N LEU A 439 19.11 5.42 0.44
CA LEU A 439 19.31 5.00 1.83
C LEU A 439 20.72 5.40 2.33
N LEU A 440 21.76 5.12 1.56
CA LEU A 440 23.13 5.49 1.90
C LEU A 440 23.36 7.01 1.89
N ALA A 441 22.67 7.75 1.02
CA ALA A 441 22.72 9.21 1.02
C ALA A 441 22.13 9.78 2.32
N PHE A 442 20.96 9.29 2.78
CA PHE A 442 20.39 9.68 4.07
C PHE A 442 21.29 9.28 5.26
N ASP A 443 21.90 8.10 5.21
CA ASP A 443 22.78 7.64 6.30
C ASP A 443 24.04 8.50 6.44
N ALA A 444 24.60 8.98 5.32
CA ALA A 444 25.79 9.80 5.32
C ALA A 444 25.60 11.24 5.82
N LEU A 445 24.37 11.74 5.88
CA LEU A 445 24.08 13.11 6.33
C LEU A 445 24.24 13.24 7.85
N ALA A 446 24.92 14.27 8.31
CA ALA A 446 25.05 14.56 9.73
C ALA A 446 23.71 15.05 10.34
N LEU A 447 22.93 15.80 9.54
CA LEU A 447 21.61 16.32 9.92
C LEU A 447 20.59 15.92 8.86
N PRO A 448 19.31 15.73 9.24
CA PRO A 448 18.24 15.55 8.28
C PRO A 448 18.17 16.73 7.29
N PRO A 449 17.98 16.49 5.98
CA PRO A 449 17.98 17.54 4.97
C PRO A 449 16.62 18.25 4.88
N LEU A 450 16.14 18.81 5.99
CA LEU A 450 14.83 19.43 6.11
C LEU A 450 14.86 20.86 5.57
N ASP A 451 14.06 21.14 4.53
CA ASP A 451 13.78 22.47 3.99
C ASP A 451 12.28 22.79 4.19
N PHE A 452 11.99 23.65 5.15
CA PHE A 452 10.63 24.04 5.48
C PHE A 452 10.03 25.07 4.52
N SER A 453 10.84 25.71 3.66
CA SER A 453 10.38 26.78 2.76
C SER A 453 9.27 26.31 1.80
N ALA A 454 9.35 25.07 1.32
CA ALA A 454 8.33 24.50 0.42
C ALA A 454 6.98 24.31 1.12
N ARG A 455 6.97 23.89 2.39
CA ARG A 455 5.76 23.76 3.21
C ARG A 455 5.13 25.11 3.50
N VAL A 456 5.95 26.08 3.92
CA VAL A 456 5.46 27.44 4.26
C VAL A 456 4.85 28.11 3.02
N ARG A 457 5.52 28.04 1.86
CA ARG A 457 4.96 28.54 0.59
C ARG A 457 3.66 27.84 0.21
N LYS A 458 3.50 26.53 0.47
CA LYS A 458 2.26 25.82 0.21
C LYS A 458 1.16 26.25 1.18
N LEU A 459 1.50 26.42 2.46
CA LEU A 459 0.56 26.92 3.47
C LEU A 459 0.06 28.31 3.08
N HIS A 460 0.95 29.22 2.71
CA HIS A 460 0.59 30.58 2.26
C HIS A 460 -0.41 30.55 1.08
N LYS A 461 -0.18 29.64 0.10
CA LYS A 461 -1.06 29.46 -1.07
C LYS A 461 -2.35 28.66 -0.77
N SER A 462 -2.53 28.13 0.43
CA SER A 462 -3.71 27.35 0.79
C SER A 462 -4.86 28.21 1.32
N LEU A 463 -4.66 29.52 1.51
CA LEU A 463 -5.70 30.44 1.93
C LEU A 463 -6.77 30.59 0.84
N TRP A 464 -8.01 30.33 1.20
CA TRP A 464 -9.16 30.50 0.34
C TRP A 464 -9.91 31.76 0.78
N GLU A 465 -9.56 32.88 0.16
CA GLU A 465 -10.07 34.22 0.52
C GLU A 465 -11.60 34.33 0.48
N GLU A 466 -12.27 33.47 -0.30
CA GLU A 466 -13.73 33.43 -0.38
C GLU A 466 -14.40 32.88 0.91
N TYR A 467 -13.65 32.19 1.78
CA TYR A 467 -14.16 31.63 3.04
C TYR A 467 -13.66 32.36 4.28
N ALA A 468 -12.92 33.46 4.13
CA ALA A 468 -12.39 34.25 5.26
C ALA A 468 -12.59 35.74 5.01
N ASP A 469 -12.77 36.50 6.07
CA ASP A 469 -12.81 37.99 5.98
C ASP A 469 -11.42 38.56 5.70
N ALA A 470 -11.38 39.82 5.24
CA ALA A 470 -10.14 40.49 4.83
C ALA A 470 -9.13 40.64 6.00
N ASP A 471 -9.60 40.81 7.23
CA ASP A 471 -8.72 40.93 8.40
C ASP A 471 -8.08 39.60 8.76
N THR A 472 -8.84 38.51 8.67
CA THR A 472 -8.35 37.14 8.84
C THR A 472 -7.33 36.78 7.75
N CYS A 473 -7.62 37.10 6.48
CA CYS A 473 -6.68 36.89 5.35
C CYS A 473 -5.37 37.65 5.57
N ALA A 474 -5.47 38.95 5.96
CA ALA A 474 -4.29 39.77 6.23
C ALA A 474 -3.48 39.27 7.44
N ALA A 475 -4.14 38.77 8.48
CA ALA A 475 -3.48 38.22 9.66
C ALA A 475 -2.76 36.91 9.31
N PHE A 476 -3.39 36.02 8.51
CA PHE A 476 -2.79 34.78 8.03
C PHE A 476 -1.56 35.07 7.16
N SER A 477 -1.65 35.97 6.18
CA SER A 477 -0.52 36.33 5.31
C SER A 477 0.67 36.81 6.14
N ARG A 478 0.46 37.78 7.07
CA ARG A 478 1.53 38.23 7.96
C ARG A 478 2.15 37.10 8.80
N ALA A 479 1.35 36.18 9.30
CA ALA A 479 1.82 35.05 10.09
C ALA A 479 2.56 34.01 9.25
N ALA A 480 2.36 33.97 7.94
CA ALA A 480 3.07 33.08 7.01
C ALA A 480 4.36 33.69 6.47
N ASP A 481 4.46 35.03 6.39
CA ASP A 481 5.65 35.73 5.87
C ASP A 481 6.88 35.49 6.77
N GLU A 482 6.74 35.62 8.09
CA GLU A 482 7.85 35.46 9.03
C GLU A 482 8.50 34.05 9.00
N PRO A 483 7.74 32.93 9.01
CA PRO A 483 8.31 31.62 8.81
C PRO A 483 8.92 31.39 7.42
N GLU A 484 8.41 32.04 6.36
CA GLU A 484 8.99 31.93 5.02
C GLU A 484 10.37 32.58 4.96
N GLU A 485 10.52 33.79 5.49
CA GLU A 485 11.82 34.48 5.60
C GLU A 485 12.80 33.67 6.44
N SER A 486 12.40 33.16 7.60
CA SER A 486 13.24 32.34 8.48
C SER A 486 13.66 31.00 7.84
N ALA A 487 12.80 30.38 7.02
CA ALA A 487 13.10 29.14 6.34
C ALA A 487 14.05 29.32 5.15
N GLU A 488 14.14 30.52 4.57
CA GLU A 488 15.09 30.85 3.50
C GLU A 488 16.50 31.19 4.04
N GLU A 489 16.60 31.59 5.31
CA GLU A 489 17.86 31.88 5.99
C GLU A 489 18.60 30.62 6.52
N LEU A 490 17.90 29.50 6.71
CA LEU A 490 18.45 28.20 7.17
C LEU A 490 18.96 27.36 6.00
#